data_5bb7f17a6a8cc62c39cb3155c7817b5b
#
_entry.id   5bb7f17a6a8cc62c39cb3155c7817b5b
#
_cell.length_a   1.000
_cell.length_b   1.000
_cell.length_c   1.000
_cell.angle_alpha   90.00
_cell.angle_beta   90.00
_cell.angle_gamma   90.00
#
_symmetry.space_group_name_H-M   'P 1'
#
loop_
_entity.id
_entity.type
_entity.pdbx_description
1 polymer ?
#
loop_
_entity_poly.entity_id
_entity_poly.type
_entity_poly.pdbx_seq_one_letter_code
_entity_poly.pdbx_strand_id
1 'polypeptide(L)'
;MAVLSQGPGVLYIETVRGDDFSMSLTFSPELTSYTFTASVIKPDGTEAVAFTQSSVSAAGMTLSLTDTQTAALTCHAYSWELVGTVSGYTRKLIAGEFKLNT
;
A
#
# COMPACT_ATOMS: atom_id res chain seq x y z
N MET A 1 -11.49 -1.05 5.92
CA MET A 1 -11.04 -2.22 5.12
C MET A 1 -11.30 -1.96 3.65
N ALA A 2 -10.34 -2.26 2.81
CA ALA A 2 -10.48 -2.16 1.37
C ALA A 2 -10.67 -3.56 0.78
N VAL A 3 -11.50 -3.65 -0.24
CA VAL A 3 -11.73 -4.91 -0.96
C VAL A 3 -11.20 -4.72 -2.38
N LEU A 4 -10.27 -5.59 -2.78
CA LEU A 4 -9.69 -5.56 -4.11
C LEU A 4 -10.36 -6.60 -5.00
N SER A 5 -11.03 -6.14 -6.04
CA SER A 5 -11.55 -7.03 -7.07
C SER A 5 -10.52 -7.19 -8.17
N GLN A 6 -10.82 -8.01 -9.15
CA GLN A 6 -9.90 -8.28 -10.26
C GLN A 6 -9.63 -7.00 -11.07
N GLY A 7 -8.37 -6.76 -11.40
CA GLY A 7 -7.93 -5.55 -12.08
C GLY A 7 -7.44 -4.49 -11.09
N PRO A 8 -6.77 -3.44 -11.59
CA PRO A 8 -6.27 -2.37 -10.71
C PRO A 8 -7.41 -1.64 -10.02
N GLY A 9 -7.29 -1.45 -8.73
CA GLY A 9 -8.20 -0.63 -7.95
C GLY A 9 -7.58 0.71 -7.62
N VAL A 10 -8.41 1.66 -7.20
CA VAL A 10 -7.95 2.96 -6.73
C VAL A 10 -8.46 3.15 -5.31
N LEU A 11 -7.56 3.48 -4.39
CA LEU A 11 -7.89 3.70 -3.00
C LEU A 11 -7.14 4.90 -2.47
N TYR A 12 -7.88 5.86 -1.94
CA TYR A 12 -7.33 7.05 -1.32
C TYR A 12 -7.02 6.75 0.15
N ILE A 13 -5.80 7.07 0.58
CA ILE A 13 -5.37 6.93 1.97
C ILE A 13 -5.09 8.30 2.55
N GLU A 14 -5.55 8.52 3.77
CA GLU A 14 -5.26 9.73 4.52
C GLU A 14 -4.87 9.37 5.93
N THR A 15 -3.78 9.93 6.42
CA THR A 15 -3.31 9.70 7.79
C THR A 15 -2.62 10.95 8.32
N VAL A 16 -2.26 10.93 9.59
CA VAL A 16 -1.62 12.05 10.26
C VAL A 16 -0.13 11.75 10.45
N ARG A 17 0.71 12.74 10.15
CA ARG A 17 2.15 12.60 10.34
C ARG A 17 2.47 12.35 11.81
N GLY A 18 3.30 11.33 12.06
CA GLY A 18 3.68 10.96 13.40
C GLY A 18 2.76 9.96 14.08
N ASP A 19 1.68 9.54 13.40
CA ASP A 19 0.79 8.50 13.90
C ASP A 19 1.11 7.15 13.26
N ASP A 20 0.83 6.09 13.99
CA ASP A 20 0.87 4.74 13.40
C ASP A 20 -0.27 4.61 12.39
N PHE A 21 0.00 3.93 11.30
CA PHE A 21 -0.99 3.67 10.26
C PHE A 21 -1.11 2.17 10.02
N SER A 22 -2.34 1.69 9.88
CA SER A 22 -2.60 0.29 9.58
C SER A 22 -3.85 0.18 8.72
N MET A 23 -3.79 -0.68 7.72
CA MET A 23 -4.90 -0.90 6.79
C MET A 23 -4.96 -2.36 6.40
N SER A 24 -6.16 -2.94 6.47
CA SER A 24 -6.39 -4.32 6.03
C SER A 24 -6.98 -4.33 4.65
N LEU A 25 -6.47 -5.22 3.80
CA LEU A 25 -6.95 -5.42 2.44
C LEU A 25 -7.52 -6.82 2.31
N THR A 26 -8.63 -6.93 1.60
CA THR A 26 -9.23 -8.23 1.26
C THR A 26 -9.22 -8.38 -0.25
N PHE A 27 -8.78 -9.54 -0.73
CA PHE A 27 -8.70 -9.82 -2.15
C PHE A 27 -9.90 -10.66 -2.59
N SER A 28 -10.52 -10.25 -3.68
CA SER A 28 -11.62 -10.99 -4.31
C SER A 28 -11.47 -10.89 -5.82
N PRO A 29 -11.16 -11.98 -6.54
CA PRO A 29 -10.86 -13.31 -6.03
C PRO A 29 -9.52 -13.41 -5.30
N GLU A 30 -9.30 -14.51 -4.61
CA GLU A 30 -8.05 -14.75 -3.90
C GLU A 30 -6.87 -14.76 -4.87
N LEU A 31 -5.73 -14.24 -4.39
CA LEU A 31 -4.51 -14.12 -5.18
C LEU A 31 -3.46 -15.12 -4.66
N THR A 32 -3.53 -16.35 -5.14
CA THR A 32 -2.59 -17.39 -4.73
C THR A 32 -1.25 -17.24 -5.45
N SER A 33 -0.18 -17.62 -4.76
CA SER A 33 1.19 -17.66 -5.31
C SER A 33 1.75 -16.29 -5.68
N TYR A 34 1.12 -15.18 -5.28
CA TYR A 34 1.65 -13.85 -5.51
C TYR A 34 2.62 -13.45 -4.40
N THR A 35 3.67 -12.72 -4.79
CA THR A 35 4.53 -11.99 -3.87
C THR A 35 4.15 -10.52 -3.98
N PHE A 36 3.99 -9.82 -2.85
CA PHE A 36 3.47 -8.48 -2.85
C PHE A 36 4.53 -7.45 -2.45
N THR A 37 4.48 -6.29 -3.09
CA THR A 37 5.27 -5.12 -2.73
C THR A 37 4.33 -3.93 -2.63
N ALA A 38 4.39 -3.19 -1.54
CA ALA A 38 3.57 -2.01 -1.34
C ALA A 38 4.44 -0.85 -0.90
N SER A 39 4.30 0.29 -1.54
CA SER A 39 5.18 1.44 -1.32
C SER A 39 4.43 2.75 -1.39
N VAL A 40 4.92 3.74 -0.63
CA VAL A 40 4.54 5.14 -0.76
C VAL A 40 5.53 5.79 -1.71
N ILE A 41 5.04 6.50 -2.72
CA ILE A 41 5.84 7.03 -3.82
C ILE A 41 5.83 8.56 -3.76
N LYS A 42 7.01 9.17 -3.85
CA LYS A 42 7.14 10.62 -3.90
C LYS A 42 6.60 11.19 -5.21
N PRO A 43 6.28 12.50 -5.25
CA PRO A 43 5.82 13.13 -6.50
C PRO A 43 6.79 12.99 -7.67
N ASP A 44 8.09 12.79 -7.41
CA ASP A 44 9.09 12.61 -8.47
C ASP A 44 9.17 11.16 -8.98
N GLY A 45 8.37 10.25 -8.42
CA GLY A 45 8.32 8.85 -8.85
C GLY A 45 9.21 7.91 -8.07
N THR A 46 10.02 8.40 -7.11
CA THR A 46 10.88 7.54 -6.31
C THR A 46 10.16 7.05 -5.05
N GLU A 47 10.58 5.91 -4.54
CA GLU A 47 9.98 5.35 -3.32
C GLU A 47 10.33 6.21 -2.11
N ALA A 48 9.32 6.57 -1.33
CA ALA A 48 9.51 7.30 -0.08
C ALA A 48 9.69 6.32 1.09
N VAL A 49 8.83 5.32 1.18
CA VAL A 49 8.89 4.30 2.22
C VAL A 49 8.09 3.08 1.75
N ALA A 50 8.51 1.90 2.17
CA ALA A 50 7.75 0.68 1.91
C ALA A 50 6.83 0.40 3.09
N PHE A 51 5.60 -0.07 2.80
CA PHE A 51 4.70 -0.55 3.85
C PHE A 51 5.22 -1.85 4.45
N THR A 52 5.01 -2.01 5.74
CA THR A 52 5.22 -3.30 6.39
C THR A 52 4.01 -4.18 6.10
N GLN A 53 4.26 -5.38 5.60
CA GLN A 53 3.20 -6.34 5.29
C GLN A 53 3.09 -7.35 6.42
N SER A 54 1.88 -7.61 6.87
CA SER A 54 1.63 -8.61 7.90
C SER A 54 0.33 -9.34 7.59
N SER A 55 0.15 -10.52 8.20
CA SER A 55 -1.03 -11.36 7.98
C SER A 55 -1.28 -11.64 6.50
N VAL A 56 -0.19 -11.82 5.72
CA VAL A 56 -0.29 -11.98 4.26
C VAL A 56 -0.84 -13.36 3.95
N SER A 57 -1.89 -13.38 3.13
CA SER A 57 -2.49 -14.61 2.63
C SER A 57 -3.05 -14.38 1.24
N ALA A 58 -3.53 -15.43 0.59
CA ALA A 58 -4.17 -15.31 -0.72
C ALA A 58 -5.45 -14.45 -0.64
N ALA A 59 -6.08 -14.38 0.52
CA ALA A 59 -7.34 -13.67 0.72
C ALA A 59 -7.16 -12.21 1.14
N GLY A 60 -5.96 -11.81 1.58
CA GLY A 60 -5.74 -10.44 2.02
C GLY A 60 -4.44 -10.24 2.77
N MET A 61 -4.25 -9.01 3.25
CA MET A 61 -3.07 -8.67 4.03
C MET A 61 -3.32 -7.39 4.82
N THR A 62 -2.43 -7.09 5.77
CA THR A 62 -2.40 -5.83 6.47
C THR A 62 -1.15 -5.05 6.06
N LEU A 63 -1.34 -3.79 5.69
CA LEU A 63 -0.25 -2.86 5.39
C LEU A 63 -0.15 -1.86 6.53
N SER A 64 1.05 -1.59 7.00
CA SER A 64 1.24 -0.66 8.12
C SER A 64 2.49 0.20 7.96
N LEU A 65 2.47 1.35 8.62
CA LEU A 65 3.61 2.23 8.79
C LEU A 65 3.67 2.59 10.27
N THR A 66 4.89 2.66 10.81
CA THR A 66 5.08 3.08 12.19
C THR A 66 5.00 4.60 12.29
N ASP A 67 4.83 5.11 13.51
CA ASP A 67 4.86 6.55 13.77
C ASP A 67 6.17 7.18 13.32
N THR A 68 7.29 6.48 13.48
CA THR A 68 8.59 6.95 13.02
C THR A 68 8.64 7.07 11.50
N GLN A 69 8.06 6.10 10.79
CA GLN A 69 8.02 6.13 9.34
C GLN A 69 7.15 7.27 8.82
N THR A 70 5.98 7.49 9.39
CA THR A 70 5.11 8.59 8.96
C THR A 70 5.73 9.94 9.30
N ALA A 71 6.40 10.05 10.45
CA ALA A 71 7.07 11.31 10.84
C ALA A 71 8.23 11.65 9.91
N ALA A 72 8.86 10.65 9.28
CA ALA A 72 9.97 10.88 8.35
C ALA A 72 9.51 11.38 6.97
N LEU A 73 8.23 11.30 6.66
CA LEU A 73 7.68 11.77 5.39
C LEU A 73 7.54 13.29 5.44
N THR A 74 8.12 13.99 4.46
CA THR A 74 8.24 15.46 4.50
C THR A 74 7.21 16.19 3.64
N CYS A 75 6.59 15.52 2.70
CA CYS A 75 5.56 16.13 1.86
C CYS A 75 4.17 15.84 2.43
N HIS A 76 3.17 16.58 1.94
CA HIS A 76 1.78 16.35 2.33
C HIS A 76 1.06 15.38 1.41
N ALA A 77 1.51 15.27 0.18
CA ALA A 77 0.86 14.43 -0.83
C ALA A 77 1.85 13.47 -1.44
N TYR A 78 1.44 12.20 -1.49
CA TYR A 78 2.20 11.12 -2.09
C TYR A 78 1.25 10.26 -2.91
N SER A 79 1.81 9.37 -3.72
CA SER A 79 1.08 8.25 -4.30
C SER A 79 1.42 7.00 -3.53
N TRP A 80 0.64 5.95 -3.70
CA TRP A 80 0.99 4.65 -3.17
C TRP A 80 0.53 3.57 -4.12
N GLU A 81 1.15 2.41 -4.02
CA GLU A 81 0.77 1.30 -4.88
C GLU A 81 1.02 -0.04 -4.20
N LEU A 82 0.21 -1.02 -4.57
CA LEU A 82 0.39 -2.42 -4.21
C LEU A 82 0.61 -3.20 -5.51
N VAL A 83 1.74 -3.89 -5.59
CA VAL A 83 2.13 -4.65 -6.77
C VAL A 83 2.25 -6.11 -6.39
N GLY A 84 1.67 -7.00 -7.20
CA GLY A 84 1.80 -8.44 -7.03
C GLY A 84 2.65 -9.02 -8.16
N THR A 85 3.47 -10.01 -7.82
CA THR A 85 4.32 -10.71 -8.80
C THR A 85 4.12 -12.21 -8.64
N VAL A 86 3.91 -12.90 -9.76
CA VAL A 86 3.77 -14.36 -9.80
C VAL A 86 4.46 -14.88 -11.06
N SER A 87 5.37 -15.85 -10.88
CA SER A 87 6.07 -16.50 -12.00
C SER A 87 6.66 -15.52 -13.02
N GLY A 88 7.28 -14.43 -12.53
CA GLY A 88 7.87 -13.41 -13.39
C GLY A 88 6.87 -12.42 -13.99
N TYR A 89 5.61 -12.55 -13.69
CA TYR A 89 4.56 -11.64 -14.15
C TYR A 89 4.23 -10.64 -13.04
N THR A 90 4.37 -9.36 -13.37
CA THR A 90 4.16 -8.27 -12.39
C THR A 90 2.87 -7.54 -12.72
N ARG A 91 2.06 -7.27 -11.69
CA ARG A 91 0.76 -6.65 -11.86
C ARG A 91 0.51 -5.63 -10.77
N LYS A 92 0.15 -4.41 -11.16
CA LYS A 92 -0.27 -3.39 -10.19
C LYS A 92 -1.71 -3.68 -9.78
N LEU A 93 -1.92 -3.93 -8.50
CA LEU A 93 -3.22 -4.34 -7.97
C LEU A 93 -4.04 -3.17 -7.46
N ILE A 94 -3.39 -2.23 -6.76
CA ILE A 94 -4.03 -1.02 -6.25
C ILE A 94 -3.06 0.13 -6.41
N ALA A 95 -3.59 1.30 -6.72
CA ALA A 95 -2.83 2.54 -6.73
C ALA A 95 -3.74 3.66 -6.23
N GLY A 96 -3.18 4.77 -5.80
CA GLY A 96 -3.99 5.89 -5.35
C GLY A 96 -3.15 6.99 -4.71
N GLU A 97 -3.84 7.91 -4.07
CA GLU A 97 -3.21 9.00 -3.34
C GLU A 97 -3.00 8.62 -1.89
N PHE A 98 -1.89 9.07 -1.34
CA PHE A 98 -1.57 8.94 0.08
C PHE A 98 -1.36 10.34 0.62
N LYS A 99 -2.30 10.83 1.40
CA LYS A 99 -2.25 12.18 1.94
C LYS A 99 -1.84 12.16 3.40
N LEU A 100 -0.92 13.05 3.75
CA LEU A 100 -0.39 13.17 5.10
C LEU A 100 -0.82 14.51 5.68
N ASN A 101 -1.60 14.47 6.74
CA ASN A 101 -2.00 15.66 7.48
C ASN A 101 -1.03 15.92 8.63
N THR A 102 -0.82 17.18 8.94
CA THR A 102 0.06 17.57 10.06
C THR A 102 -0.75 18.12 11.21
#